data_dfbe5b20b43b7fce710bec113cfa40e7
#
_entry.id   dfbe5b20b43b7fce710bec113cfa40e7
#
_cell.length_a   1.000
_cell.length_b   1.000
_cell.length_c   1.000
_cell.angle_alpha   90.00
_cell.angle_beta   90.00
_cell.angle_gamma   90.00
#
_symmetry.space_group_name_H-M   'P 1'
#
loop_
_entity.id
_entity.type
_entity.pdbx_description
1 polymer ?
#
loop_
_entity_poly.entity_id
_entity_poly.type
_entity_poly.pdbx_seq_one_letter_code
_entity_poly.pdbx_strand_id
1 'polypeptide(L)'
;MSSAPGRPLVIEIIGPAGTGKSTIADALAERSNEVLVASPPDPRSWRSLPFYARHLVASLPVLVQMGLPAVREGYRFRAPIASVVVLNSWDTKLVQKTPDRCGLIVLDQGPLYLLAELYGRGPIGLLGQTQWWDQMYRRYAQALDCVVRLDADDTLLIPRIRERAGHHRVKQMTDSEGRRFLARWRGSLNYTLARLVDHSRSLRVLSYDTSSCSPEALVDVLLQEIYAP
;
A
#
# COMPACT_ATOMS: atom_id res chain seq x y z
N MET A 1 -15.02 14.73 -26.61
CA MET A 1 -16.01 13.65 -26.40
C MET A 1 -16.13 13.48 -24.89
N SER A 2 -17.22 13.94 -24.30
CA SER A 2 -17.46 13.83 -22.84
C SER A 2 -17.93 12.40 -22.57
N SER A 3 -17.03 11.53 -22.08
CA SER A 3 -17.45 10.26 -21.50
C SER A 3 -18.28 10.55 -20.26
N ALA A 4 -19.38 9.81 -20.07
CA ALA A 4 -20.15 9.83 -18.84
C ALA A 4 -19.19 9.67 -17.63
N PRO A 5 -19.49 10.28 -16.47
CA PRO A 5 -18.63 10.16 -15.30
C PRO A 5 -18.59 8.71 -14.83
N GLY A 6 -17.61 7.98 -15.35
CA GLY A 6 -17.25 6.67 -14.82
C GLY A 6 -16.63 6.84 -13.42
N ARG A 7 -16.63 5.78 -12.62
CA ARG A 7 -15.88 5.81 -11.35
C ARG A 7 -14.41 6.15 -11.64
N PRO A 8 -13.72 6.86 -10.74
CA PRO A 8 -12.29 7.10 -10.88
C PRO A 8 -11.52 5.78 -10.94
N LEU A 9 -10.44 5.74 -11.70
CA LEU A 9 -9.49 4.65 -11.67
C LEU A 9 -8.76 4.66 -10.33
N VAL A 10 -8.57 3.51 -9.72
CA VAL A 10 -7.87 3.37 -8.45
C VAL A 10 -6.59 2.57 -8.67
N ILE A 11 -5.44 3.20 -8.45
CA ILE A 11 -4.14 2.55 -8.57
C ILE A 11 -3.41 2.54 -7.23
N GLU A 12 -2.62 1.51 -6.97
CA GLU A 12 -1.71 1.48 -5.83
C GLU A 12 -0.26 1.37 -6.29
N ILE A 13 0.60 2.27 -5.80
CA ILE A 13 2.04 2.24 -6.07
C ILE A 13 2.73 1.49 -4.94
N ILE A 14 3.36 0.37 -5.27
CA ILE A 14 4.07 -0.49 -4.32
C ILE A 14 5.56 -0.61 -4.66
N GLY A 15 6.35 -1.06 -3.69
CA GLY A 15 7.78 -1.32 -3.86
C GLY A 15 8.55 -1.09 -2.56
N PRO A 16 9.84 -1.44 -2.51
CA PRO A 16 10.71 -1.17 -1.39
C PRO A 16 10.83 0.33 -1.07
N ALA A 17 11.32 0.67 0.12
CA ALA A 17 11.70 2.04 0.42
C ALA A 17 12.84 2.49 -0.52
N GLY A 18 12.84 3.77 -0.92
CA GLY A 18 13.86 4.32 -1.83
C GLY A 18 13.56 4.17 -3.31
N THR A 19 12.47 3.49 -3.72
CA THR A 19 12.08 3.34 -5.14
C THR A 19 11.35 4.57 -5.72
N GLY A 20 11.12 5.64 -4.96
CA GLY A 20 10.50 6.86 -5.47
C GLY A 20 8.97 6.86 -5.52
N LYS A 21 8.28 5.96 -4.83
CA LYS A 21 6.79 5.88 -4.81
C LYS A 21 6.11 7.22 -4.55
N SER A 22 6.46 7.87 -3.46
CA SER A 22 5.85 9.16 -3.10
C SER A 22 6.21 10.26 -4.11
N THR A 23 7.44 10.27 -4.62
CA THR A 23 7.86 11.21 -5.68
C THR A 23 7.01 11.06 -6.92
N ILE A 24 6.72 9.82 -7.34
CA ILE A 24 5.87 9.54 -8.52
C ILE A 24 4.42 9.90 -8.22
N ALA A 25 3.91 9.57 -7.02
CA ALA A 25 2.56 9.93 -6.63
C ALA A 25 2.36 11.46 -6.62
N ASP A 26 3.31 12.21 -6.07
CA ASP A 26 3.29 13.67 -6.05
C ASP A 26 3.38 14.25 -7.47
N ALA A 27 4.29 13.73 -8.31
CA ALA A 27 4.42 14.17 -9.70
C ALA A 27 3.17 13.86 -10.54
N LEU A 28 2.46 12.76 -10.29
CA LEU A 28 1.16 12.48 -10.91
C LEU A 28 0.12 13.52 -10.50
N ALA A 29 0.06 13.90 -9.22
CA ALA A 29 -0.86 14.92 -8.71
C ALA A 29 -0.55 16.33 -9.26
N GLU A 30 0.72 16.65 -9.48
CA GLU A 30 1.13 17.92 -10.10
C GLU A 30 0.75 18.03 -11.58
N ARG A 31 0.62 16.89 -12.29
CA ARG A 31 0.24 16.85 -13.72
C ARG A 31 -1.24 17.12 -13.98
N SER A 32 -2.12 16.84 -13.03
CA SER A 32 -3.56 17.01 -13.20
C SER A 32 -4.31 17.18 -11.88
N ASN A 33 -5.19 18.17 -11.84
CA ASN A 33 -6.13 18.37 -10.72
C ASN A 33 -7.20 17.24 -10.59
N GLU A 34 -7.23 16.32 -11.52
CA GLU A 34 -8.11 15.14 -11.49
C GLU A 34 -7.47 13.95 -10.78
N VAL A 35 -6.21 14.09 -10.34
CA VAL A 35 -5.48 13.06 -9.59
C VAL A 35 -5.58 13.33 -8.09
N LEU A 36 -6.09 12.36 -7.34
CA LEU A 36 -6.13 12.38 -5.89
C LEU A 36 -5.09 11.40 -5.32
N VAL A 37 -4.09 11.90 -4.60
CA VAL A 37 -3.19 11.04 -3.81
C VAL A 37 -3.82 10.78 -2.45
N ALA A 38 -4.01 9.51 -2.12
CA ALA A 38 -4.60 9.07 -0.87
C ALA A 38 -3.66 8.14 -0.10
N SER A 39 -3.52 8.41 1.19
CA SER A 39 -2.75 7.60 2.14
C SER A 39 -3.62 7.15 3.30
N PRO A 40 -3.27 6.04 3.99
CA PRO A 40 -3.98 5.62 5.19
C PRO A 40 -3.95 6.72 6.26
N PRO A 41 -5.00 6.78 7.11
CA PRO A 41 -4.98 7.69 8.25
C PRO A 41 -3.80 7.39 9.16
N ASP A 42 -3.05 8.41 9.55
CA ASP A 42 -1.97 8.24 10.53
C ASP A 42 -2.56 7.88 11.90
N PRO A 43 -2.26 6.70 12.48
CA PRO A 43 -2.78 6.28 13.78
C PRO A 43 -2.23 7.09 14.96
N ARG A 44 -1.21 7.93 14.72
CA ARG A 44 -0.63 8.82 15.73
C ARG A 44 -1.31 10.19 15.74
N SER A 45 -2.05 10.53 14.69
CA SER A 45 -2.73 11.81 14.58
C SER A 45 -4.08 11.77 15.33
N TRP A 46 -4.29 12.75 16.23
CA TRP A 46 -5.57 12.92 16.92
C TRP A 46 -6.74 13.13 15.95
N ARG A 47 -6.48 13.69 14.77
CA ARG A 47 -7.48 13.87 13.70
C ARG A 47 -8.00 12.55 13.13
N SER A 48 -7.24 11.47 13.28
CA SER A 48 -7.63 10.13 12.83
C SER A 48 -8.40 9.34 13.90
N LEU A 49 -8.45 9.80 15.15
CA LEU A 49 -9.14 9.12 16.26
C LEU A 49 -10.61 8.78 15.96
N PRO A 50 -11.45 9.70 15.43
CA PRO A 50 -12.85 9.39 15.12
C PRO A 50 -12.98 8.26 14.08
N PHE A 51 -12.08 8.23 13.10
CA PHE A 51 -12.04 7.14 12.11
C PHE A 51 -11.75 5.80 12.78
N TYR A 52 -10.71 5.72 13.60
CA TYR A 52 -10.34 4.48 14.27
C TYR A 52 -11.41 4.03 15.26
N ALA A 53 -11.97 4.94 16.05
CA ALA A 53 -13.05 4.61 17.01
C ALA A 53 -14.29 4.04 16.31
N ARG A 54 -14.71 4.65 15.19
CA ARG A 54 -15.86 4.19 14.41
C ARG A 54 -15.67 2.79 13.83
N HIS A 55 -14.47 2.47 13.35
CA HIS A 55 -14.19 1.22 12.63
C HIS A 55 -13.59 0.12 13.51
N LEU A 56 -13.21 0.44 14.74
CA LEU A 56 -12.66 -0.52 15.70
C LEU A 56 -13.65 -1.64 16.00
N VAL A 57 -14.93 -1.30 16.20
CA VAL A 57 -15.98 -2.29 16.53
C VAL A 57 -16.12 -3.34 15.43
N ALA A 58 -16.12 -2.94 14.17
CA ALA A 58 -16.18 -3.85 13.02
C ALA A 58 -14.94 -4.76 12.91
N SER A 59 -13.82 -4.34 13.49
CA SER A 59 -12.56 -5.09 13.47
C SER A 59 -12.37 -6.00 14.69
N LEU A 60 -13.22 -5.87 15.72
CA LEU A 60 -13.08 -6.62 16.98
C LEU A 60 -12.96 -8.15 16.81
N PRO A 61 -13.75 -8.83 15.95
CA PRO A 61 -13.64 -10.28 15.82
C PRO A 61 -12.22 -10.74 15.41
N VAL A 62 -11.59 -10.03 14.46
CA VAL A 62 -10.23 -10.32 14.01
C VAL A 62 -9.20 -9.91 15.05
N LEU A 63 -9.40 -8.76 15.70
CA LEU A 63 -8.48 -8.26 16.72
C LEU A 63 -8.44 -9.14 17.98
N VAL A 64 -9.58 -9.69 18.40
CA VAL A 64 -9.65 -10.65 19.52
C VAL A 64 -8.89 -11.93 19.18
N GLN A 65 -9.11 -12.47 17.99
CA GLN A 65 -8.42 -13.68 17.55
C GLN A 65 -6.90 -13.46 17.34
N MET A 66 -6.50 -12.26 16.93
CA MET A 66 -5.11 -11.85 16.82
C MET A 66 -4.46 -11.63 18.19
N GLY A 67 -5.22 -11.13 19.16
CA GLY A 67 -4.70 -10.62 20.43
C GLY A 67 -4.13 -11.67 21.37
N LEU A 68 -4.80 -12.83 21.53
CA LEU A 68 -4.38 -13.87 22.44
C LEU A 68 -2.97 -14.46 22.16
N PRO A 69 -2.64 -14.83 20.92
CA PRO A 69 -1.28 -15.28 20.58
C PRO A 69 -0.24 -14.17 20.67
N ALA A 70 -0.58 -12.96 20.25
CA ALA A 70 0.35 -11.85 20.17
C ALA A 70 0.77 -11.29 21.54
N VAL A 71 -0.08 -11.39 22.57
CA VAL A 71 0.29 -11.06 23.97
C VAL A 71 1.41 -11.99 24.46
N ARG A 72 1.35 -13.28 24.10
CA ARG A 72 2.36 -14.26 24.46
C ARG A 72 3.72 -14.01 23.78
N GLU A 73 3.71 -13.37 22.60
CA GLU A 73 4.91 -13.07 21.79
C GLU A 73 5.54 -11.72 22.11
N GLY A 74 4.99 -10.93 23.06
CA GLY A 74 5.51 -9.60 23.41
C GLY A 74 5.39 -8.55 22.28
N TYR A 75 4.43 -8.70 21.42
CA TYR A 75 4.26 -7.88 20.22
C TYR A 75 3.85 -6.43 20.53
N ARG A 76 4.41 -5.45 19.78
CA ARG A 76 3.94 -4.06 19.82
C ARG A 76 2.69 -3.88 18.97
N PHE A 77 1.51 -3.94 19.58
CA PHE A 77 0.20 -4.03 18.94
C PHE A 77 -0.28 -2.83 18.11
N ARG A 78 0.24 -1.63 18.36
CA ARG A 78 -0.40 -0.42 17.79
C ARG A 78 -0.45 -0.42 16.26
N ALA A 79 0.64 -0.75 15.59
CA ALA A 79 0.70 -0.71 14.13
C ALA A 79 -0.16 -1.82 13.48
N PRO A 80 -0.07 -3.11 13.86
CA PRO A 80 -0.93 -4.14 13.31
C PRO A 80 -2.43 -3.89 13.53
N ILE A 81 -2.84 -3.41 14.71
CA ILE A 81 -4.24 -3.03 14.98
C ILE A 81 -4.70 -1.94 14.02
N ALA A 82 -3.90 -0.87 13.87
CA ALA A 82 -4.23 0.22 12.95
C ALA A 82 -4.37 -0.29 11.51
N SER A 83 -3.47 -1.16 11.06
CA SER A 83 -3.53 -1.73 9.71
C SER A 83 -4.78 -2.58 9.49
N VAL A 84 -5.18 -3.42 10.47
CA VAL A 84 -6.43 -4.21 10.40
C VAL A 84 -7.65 -3.31 10.35
N VAL A 85 -7.72 -2.28 11.20
CA VAL A 85 -8.83 -1.33 11.22
C VAL A 85 -8.93 -0.57 9.89
N VAL A 86 -7.80 -0.12 9.35
CA VAL A 86 -7.75 0.55 8.04
C VAL A 86 -8.23 -0.40 6.94
N LEU A 87 -7.72 -1.63 6.88
CA LEU A 87 -8.10 -2.61 5.87
C LEU A 87 -9.60 -2.93 5.91
N ASN A 88 -10.21 -2.99 7.08
CA ASN A 88 -11.65 -3.24 7.21
C ASN A 88 -12.54 -2.04 6.82
N SER A 89 -11.96 -0.86 6.60
CA SER A 89 -12.73 0.39 6.45
C SER A 89 -12.26 1.33 5.33
N TRP A 90 -11.25 0.91 4.55
CA TRP A 90 -10.60 1.79 3.56
C TRP A 90 -11.55 2.33 2.49
N ASP A 91 -12.43 1.48 1.95
CA ASP A 91 -13.38 1.85 0.88
C ASP A 91 -14.31 2.97 1.31
N THR A 92 -14.80 2.92 2.55
CA THR A 92 -15.67 3.96 3.10
C THR A 92 -14.97 5.33 3.08
N LYS A 93 -13.65 5.34 3.30
CA LYS A 93 -12.89 6.58 3.33
C LYS A 93 -12.59 7.10 1.92
N LEU A 94 -12.28 6.22 0.97
CA LEU A 94 -12.05 6.62 -0.43
C LEU A 94 -13.28 7.29 -1.02
N VAL A 95 -14.44 6.66 -0.88
CA VAL A 95 -15.72 7.20 -1.39
C VAL A 95 -16.05 8.56 -0.77
N GLN A 96 -15.79 8.76 0.53
CA GLN A 96 -16.10 10.01 1.22
C GLN A 96 -15.21 11.20 0.84
N LYS A 97 -14.03 10.95 0.29
CA LYS A 97 -13.04 12.00 -0.03
C LYS A 97 -12.84 12.26 -1.51
N THR A 98 -13.48 11.47 -2.37
CA THR A 98 -13.31 11.60 -3.81
C THR A 98 -14.09 12.80 -4.32
N PRO A 99 -13.44 13.83 -4.87
CA PRO A 99 -14.13 14.94 -5.54
C PRO A 99 -14.88 14.44 -6.78
N ASP A 100 -15.98 15.12 -7.13
CA ASP A 100 -16.81 14.76 -8.30
C ASP A 100 -16.06 14.75 -9.65
N ARG A 101 -14.92 15.44 -9.73
CA ARG A 101 -14.07 15.54 -10.93
C ARG A 101 -12.82 14.66 -10.86
N CYS A 102 -12.71 13.75 -9.89
CA CYS A 102 -11.54 12.89 -9.75
C CYS A 102 -11.58 11.78 -10.83
N GLY A 103 -10.57 11.75 -11.69
CA GLY A 103 -10.39 10.72 -12.72
C GLY A 103 -9.47 9.58 -12.27
N LEU A 104 -8.53 9.87 -11.36
CA LEU A 104 -7.52 8.92 -10.89
C LEU A 104 -7.26 9.06 -9.39
N ILE A 105 -7.33 7.96 -8.66
CA ILE A 105 -6.92 7.85 -7.26
C ILE A 105 -5.63 7.06 -7.18
N VAL A 106 -4.59 7.68 -6.66
CA VAL A 106 -3.28 7.08 -6.43
C VAL A 106 -3.13 6.77 -4.94
N LEU A 107 -2.96 5.50 -4.60
CA LEU A 107 -2.74 5.06 -3.23
C LEU A 107 -1.23 4.97 -2.95
N ASP A 108 -0.73 5.84 -2.08
CA ASP A 108 0.61 5.71 -1.48
C ASP A 108 0.47 4.95 -0.15
N GLN A 109 1.09 3.77 -0.05
CA GLN A 109 0.92 2.83 1.06
C GLN A 109 -0.52 2.36 1.26
N GLY A 110 -1.16 1.93 0.19
CA GLY A 110 -2.53 1.46 0.16
C GLY A 110 -2.75 0.07 0.79
N PRO A 111 -3.87 -0.58 0.47
CA PRO A 111 -4.24 -1.87 1.07
C PRO A 111 -3.26 -3.00 0.78
N LEU A 112 -2.68 -3.07 -0.42
CA LEU A 112 -1.68 -4.10 -0.74
C LEU A 112 -0.42 -3.93 0.11
N TYR A 113 0.04 -2.68 0.30
CA TYR A 113 1.17 -2.39 1.18
C TYR A 113 0.88 -2.83 2.62
N LEU A 114 -0.31 -2.52 3.16
CA LEU A 114 -0.70 -2.89 4.52
C LEU A 114 -0.84 -4.41 4.69
N LEU A 115 -1.40 -5.10 3.70
CA LEU A 115 -1.47 -6.57 3.69
C LEU A 115 -0.07 -7.19 3.67
N ALA A 116 0.84 -6.67 2.84
CA ALA A 116 2.24 -7.15 2.79
C ALA A 116 2.98 -6.90 4.11
N GLU A 117 2.73 -5.77 4.78
CA GLU A 117 3.29 -5.48 6.09
C GLU A 117 2.77 -6.44 7.16
N LEU A 118 1.48 -6.70 7.19
CA LEU A 118 0.87 -7.66 8.11
C LEU A 118 1.35 -9.08 7.84
N TYR A 119 1.46 -9.49 6.58
CA TYR A 119 2.00 -10.81 6.22
C TYR A 119 3.45 -10.98 6.65
N GLY A 120 4.30 -9.98 6.38
CA GLY A 120 5.73 -10.08 6.66
C GLY A 120 6.14 -9.80 8.11
N ARG A 121 5.30 -9.10 8.87
CA ARG A 121 5.62 -8.60 10.22
C ARG A 121 4.44 -8.60 11.20
N GLY A 122 3.30 -9.10 10.78
CA GLY A 122 2.12 -9.20 11.64
C GLY A 122 2.26 -10.31 12.67
N PRO A 123 1.40 -10.34 13.68
CA PRO A 123 1.35 -11.42 14.66
C PRO A 123 1.03 -12.77 13.99
N ILE A 124 1.66 -13.85 14.45
CA ILE A 124 1.44 -15.20 13.92
C ILE A 124 -0.03 -15.59 13.98
N GLY A 125 -0.75 -15.20 15.03
CA GLY A 125 -2.18 -15.45 15.16
C GLY A 125 -3.03 -14.87 14.02
N LEU A 126 -2.58 -13.78 13.38
CA LEU A 126 -3.26 -13.23 12.21
C LEU A 126 -3.08 -14.10 10.97
N LEU A 127 -1.92 -14.75 10.80
CA LEU A 127 -1.65 -15.62 9.65
C LEU A 127 -2.59 -16.83 9.63
N GLY A 128 -3.07 -17.28 10.79
CA GLY A 128 -4.07 -18.34 10.92
C GLY A 128 -5.50 -17.93 10.52
N GLN A 129 -5.76 -16.64 10.31
CA GLN A 129 -7.10 -16.12 9.95
C GLN A 129 -7.34 -16.17 8.43
N THR A 130 -7.30 -17.38 7.85
CA THR A 130 -7.36 -17.58 6.40
C THR A 130 -8.59 -16.97 5.75
N GLN A 131 -9.76 -17.03 6.42
CA GLN A 131 -11.01 -16.46 5.91
C GLN A 131 -10.94 -14.93 5.84
N TRP A 132 -10.34 -14.26 6.83
CA TRP A 132 -10.15 -12.80 6.80
C TRP A 132 -9.20 -12.38 5.69
N TRP A 133 -8.07 -13.08 5.51
CA TRP A 133 -7.13 -12.82 4.43
C TRP A 133 -7.80 -12.95 3.06
N ASP A 134 -8.54 -14.04 2.85
CA ASP A 134 -9.23 -14.29 1.59
C ASP A 134 -10.28 -13.21 1.29
N GLN A 135 -11.03 -12.78 2.31
CA GLN A 135 -11.97 -11.66 2.20
C GLN A 135 -11.27 -10.35 1.83
N MET A 136 -10.12 -10.05 2.43
CA MET A 136 -9.36 -8.83 2.11
C MET A 136 -8.81 -8.88 0.69
N TYR A 137 -8.25 -10.00 0.26
CA TYR A 137 -7.77 -10.14 -1.12
C TYR A 137 -8.89 -9.97 -2.15
N ARG A 138 -10.04 -10.61 -1.97
CA ARG A 138 -11.21 -10.43 -2.86
C ARG A 138 -11.67 -8.97 -2.92
N ARG A 139 -11.80 -8.34 -1.77
CA ARG A 139 -12.26 -6.96 -1.65
C ARG A 139 -11.35 -6.00 -2.42
N TYR A 140 -10.05 -6.10 -2.20
CA TYR A 140 -9.10 -5.18 -2.82
C TYR A 140 -8.76 -5.52 -4.26
N ALA A 141 -8.87 -6.77 -4.65
CA ALA A 141 -8.82 -7.17 -6.06
C ALA A 141 -9.96 -6.58 -6.90
N GLN A 142 -11.11 -6.28 -6.28
CA GLN A 142 -12.24 -5.60 -6.92
C GLN A 142 -12.14 -4.06 -6.85
N ALA A 143 -11.46 -3.54 -5.84
CA ALA A 143 -11.33 -2.10 -5.61
C ALA A 143 -10.21 -1.45 -6.42
N LEU A 144 -9.15 -2.20 -6.74
CA LEU A 144 -7.99 -1.72 -7.50
C LEU A 144 -8.14 -2.04 -8.99
N ASP A 145 -7.87 -1.06 -9.84
CA ASP A 145 -7.81 -1.23 -11.29
C ASP A 145 -6.39 -1.57 -11.75
N CYS A 146 -5.38 -1.03 -11.06
CA CYS A 146 -3.98 -1.26 -11.40
C CYS A 146 -3.09 -1.24 -10.16
N VAL A 147 -2.06 -2.06 -10.17
CA VAL A 147 -0.93 -2.02 -9.23
C VAL A 147 0.32 -1.64 -9.99
N VAL A 148 0.97 -0.55 -9.58
CA VAL A 148 2.24 -0.11 -10.11
C VAL A 148 3.35 -0.57 -9.17
N ARG A 149 4.13 -1.54 -9.61
CA ARG A 149 5.25 -2.07 -8.84
C ARG A 149 6.55 -1.38 -9.25
N LEU A 150 7.19 -0.72 -8.31
CA LEU A 150 8.51 -0.10 -8.48
C LEU A 150 9.56 -0.92 -7.77
N ASP A 151 10.68 -1.14 -8.43
CA ASP A 151 11.86 -1.75 -7.81
C ASP A 151 13.14 -1.05 -8.28
N ALA A 152 14.26 -1.35 -7.66
CA ALA A 152 15.60 -0.95 -8.06
C ALA A 152 16.62 -1.87 -7.39
N ASP A 153 17.87 -1.83 -7.86
CA ASP A 153 18.95 -2.59 -7.24
C ASP A 153 19.22 -2.13 -5.80
N ASP A 154 19.56 -3.07 -4.93
CA ASP A 154 19.84 -2.78 -3.52
C ASP A 154 21.03 -1.86 -3.31
N THR A 155 21.97 -1.82 -4.27
CA THR A 155 23.12 -0.89 -4.25
C THR A 155 22.69 0.57 -4.40
N LEU A 156 21.52 0.81 -5.00
CA LEU A 156 20.91 2.13 -5.11
C LEU A 156 19.92 2.38 -3.97
N LEU A 157 19.13 1.38 -3.59
CA LEU A 157 18.09 1.56 -2.58
C LEU A 157 18.67 1.85 -1.19
N ILE A 158 19.71 1.13 -0.78
CA ILE A 158 20.29 1.29 0.56
C ILE A 158 20.84 2.72 0.78
N PRO A 159 21.66 3.31 -0.11
CA PRO A 159 22.06 4.71 -0.01
C PRO A 159 20.86 5.66 0.00
N ARG A 160 19.92 5.54 -0.94
CA ARG A 160 18.72 6.37 -1.00
C ARG A 160 17.91 6.36 0.31
N ILE A 161 17.79 5.17 0.95
CA ILE A 161 17.11 5.04 2.23
C ILE A 161 17.87 5.74 3.35
N ARG A 162 19.20 5.67 3.35
CA ARG A 162 20.05 6.30 4.38
C ARG A 162 20.04 7.82 4.29
N GLU A 163 20.02 8.36 3.08
CA GLU A 163 20.04 9.82 2.81
C GLU A 163 18.69 10.50 3.09
N ARG A 164 17.57 9.82 2.84
CA ARG A 164 16.25 10.43 3.05
C ARG A 164 16.01 10.86 4.50
N ALA A 165 15.21 11.92 4.69
CA ALA A 165 14.75 12.32 6.01
C ALA A 165 13.86 11.23 6.67
N GLY A 166 13.78 11.25 8.00
CA GLY A 166 12.94 10.35 8.78
C GLY A 166 13.63 9.04 9.17
N HIS A 167 12.94 8.30 10.03
CA HIS A 167 13.43 7.04 10.57
C HIS A 167 13.11 5.87 9.64
N HIS A 168 14.11 5.05 9.34
CA HIS A 168 13.95 3.78 8.65
C HIS A 168 14.91 2.72 9.22
N ARG A 169 14.45 1.48 9.38
CA ARG A 169 15.24 0.40 10.02
C ARG A 169 16.58 0.15 9.31
N VAL A 170 16.61 0.22 7.98
CA VAL A 170 17.82 0.00 7.18
C VAL A 170 18.94 0.99 7.51
N LYS A 171 18.62 2.18 8.02
CA LYS A 171 19.64 3.18 8.41
C LYS A 171 20.60 2.68 9.51
N GLN A 172 20.13 1.76 10.34
CA GLN A 172 20.89 1.20 11.46
C GLN A 172 21.46 -0.19 11.15
N MET A 173 21.28 -0.67 9.91
CA MET A 173 21.72 -1.99 9.46
C MET A 173 23.01 -1.89 8.65
N THR A 174 23.80 -2.95 8.67
CA THR A 174 24.87 -3.17 7.70
C THR A 174 24.26 -3.39 6.29
N ASP A 175 25.06 -3.28 5.24
CA ASP A 175 24.56 -3.49 3.86
C ASP A 175 23.97 -4.90 3.68
N SER A 176 24.63 -5.90 4.25
CA SER A 176 24.17 -7.29 4.18
C SER A 176 22.84 -7.50 4.90
N GLU A 177 22.62 -6.88 6.04
CA GLU A 177 21.36 -6.90 6.78
C GLU A 177 20.27 -6.12 6.04
N GLY A 178 20.63 -4.96 5.47
CA GLY A 178 19.75 -4.14 4.62
C GLY A 178 19.24 -4.91 3.42
N ARG A 179 20.13 -5.60 2.68
CA ARG A 179 19.74 -6.45 1.54
C ARG A 179 18.79 -7.58 1.97
N ARG A 180 19.09 -8.28 3.09
CA ARG A 180 18.19 -9.32 3.61
C ARG A 180 16.83 -8.77 4.03
N PHE A 181 16.81 -7.56 4.59
CA PHE A 181 15.57 -6.87 4.94
C PHE A 181 14.75 -6.53 3.70
N LEU A 182 15.36 -5.95 2.65
CA LEU A 182 14.71 -5.61 1.39
C LEU A 182 14.23 -6.87 0.65
N ALA A 183 15.02 -7.93 0.61
CA ALA A 183 14.62 -9.20 0.00
C ALA A 183 13.39 -9.81 0.68
N ARG A 184 13.33 -9.82 2.02
CA ARG A 184 12.12 -10.27 2.76
C ARG A 184 10.91 -9.40 2.47
N TRP A 185 11.12 -8.09 2.39
CA TRP A 185 10.04 -7.16 2.06
C TRP A 185 9.48 -7.39 0.65
N ARG A 186 10.35 -7.57 -0.34
CA ARG A 186 9.95 -7.97 -1.71
C ARG A 186 9.19 -9.30 -1.71
N GLY A 187 9.64 -10.26 -0.92
CA GLY A 187 8.93 -11.54 -0.75
C GLY A 187 7.51 -11.36 -0.24
N SER A 188 7.31 -10.51 0.77
CA SER A 188 5.97 -10.20 1.30
C SER A 188 5.09 -9.49 0.27
N LEU A 189 5.64 -8.50 -0.45
CA LEU A 189 4.92 -7.79 -1.52
C LEU A 189 4.53 -8.74 -2.66
N ASN A 190 5.45 -9.59 -3.13
CA ASN A 190 5.21 -10.53 -4.22
C ASN A 190 4.15 -11.57 -3.85
N TYR A 191 4.23 -12.13 -2.64
CA TYR A 191 3.22 -13.06 -2.14
C TYR A 191 1.83 -12.41 -2.11
N THR A 192 1.73 -11.23 -1.52
CA THR A 192 0.46 -10.51 -1.39
C THR A 192 -0.11 -10.11 -2.74
N LEU A 193 0.74 -9.64 -3.65
CA LEU A 193 0.35 -9.30 -5.02
C LEU A 193 -0.16 -10.53 -5.78
N ALA A 194 0.54 -11.66 -5.70
CA ALA A 194 0.09 -12.90 -6.33
C ALA A 194 -1.29 -13.33 -5.82
N ARG A 195 -1.50 -13.28 -4.48
CA ARG A 195 -2.81 -13.58 -3.89
C ARG A 195 -3.91 -12.62 -4.36
N LEU A 196 -3.58 -11.34 -4.57
CA LEU A 196 -4.55 -10.36 -5.08
C LEU A 196 -4.92 -10.66 -6.54
N VAL A 197 -3.93 -10.98 -7.38
CA VAL A 197 -4.14 -11.34 -8.79
C VAL A 197 -4.96 -12.62 -8.93
N ASP A 198 -4.78 -13.60 -8.04
CA ASP A 198 -5.60 -14.83 -8.01
C ASP A 198 -7.11 -14.54 -7.83
N HIS A 199 -7.46 -13.40 -7.23
CA HIS A 199 -8.85 -12.98 -6.98
C HIS A 199 -9.41 -12.00 -8.03
N SER A 200 -8.64 -11.55 -9.02
CA SER A 200 -9.11 -10.65 -10.08
C SER A 200 -8.48 -10.96 -11.42
N ARG A 201 -9.33 -11.12 -12.44
CA ARG A 201 -8.86 -11.28 -13.83
C ARG A 201 -8.63 -9.95 -14.54
N SER A 202 -9.13 -8.84 -13.98
CA SER A 202 -9.07 -7.51 -14.57
C SER A 202 -8.01 -6.61 -13.93
N LEU A 203 -7.39 -7.01 -12.82
CA LEU A 203 -6.36 -6.23 -12.16
C LEU A 203 -5.10 -6.18 -13.04
N ARG A 204 -4.73 -4.97 -13.45
CA ARG A 204 -3.49 -4.74 -14.20
C ARG A 204 -2.31 -4.63 -13.25
N VAL A 205 -1.17 -5.17 -13.65
CA VAL A 205 0.08 -5.05 -12.89
C VAL A 205 1.15 -4.50 -13.82
N LEU A 206 1.62 -3.29 -13.53
CA LEU A 206 2.70 -2.62 -14.24
C LEU A 206 3.96 -2.68 -13.38
N SER A 207 5.10 -3.04 -13.95
CA SER A 207 6.36 -3.19 -13.19
C SER A 207 7.47 -2.39 -13.85
N TYR A 208 8.15 -1.56 -13.03
CA TYR A 208 9.23 -0.69 -13.51
C TYR A 208 10.46 -0.77 -12.63
N ASP A 209 11.61 -0.75 -13.28
CA ASP A 209 12.90 -0.56 -12.64
C ASP A 209 13.23 0.95 -12.61
N THR A 210 13.33 1.49 -11.40
CA THR A 210 13.64 2.91 -11.17
C THR A 210 15.14 3.18 -11.06
N SER A 211 15.99 2.22 -11.44
CA SER A 211 17.43 2.38 -11.43
C SER A 211 17.92 3.35 -12.50
N SER A 212 17.26 3.38 -13.66
CA SER A 212 17.70 4.11 -14.85
C SER A 212 16.68 5.09 -15.41
N CYS A 213 15.53 5.25 -14.79
CA CYS A 213 14.46 6.12 -15.27
C CYS A 213 14.25 7.32 -14.33
N SER A 214 14.12 8.54 -14.89
CA SER A 214 13.74 9.69 -14.08
C SER A 214 12.26 9.60 -13.65
N PRO A 215 11.88 10.20 -12.52
CA PRO A 215 10.48 10.22 -12.09
C PRO A 215 9.53 10.80 -13.14
N GLU A 216 9.95 11.87 -13.83
CA GLU A 216 9.16 12.55 -14.84
C GLU A 216 8.88 11.66 -16.05
N ALA A 217 9.92 10.98 -16.57
CA ALA A 217 9.79 10.06 -17.69
C ALA A 217 8.89 8.87 -17.32
N LEU A 218 8.99 8.39 -16.08
CA LEU A 218 8.15 7.30 -15.62
C LEU A 218 6.68 7.72 -15.47
N VAL A 219 6.41 8.96 -15.03
CA VAL A 219 5.04 9.51 -14.95
C VAL A 219 4.39 9.57 -16.34
N ASP A 220 5.13 10.01 -17.37
CA ASP A 220 4.60 10.08 -18.74
C ASP A 220 4.22 8.69 -19.27
N VAL A 221 5.08 7.69 -19.06
CA VAL A 221 4.80 6.29 -19.44
C VAL A 221 3.60 5.74 -18.65
N LEU A 222 3.55 5.98 -17.34
CA LEU A 222 2.46 5.52 -16.49
C LEU A 222 1.11 6.08 -16.93
N LEU A 223 1.02 7.37 -17.23
CA LEU A 223 -0.23 7.99 -17.69
C LEU A 223 -0.70 7.37 -19.02
N GLN A 224 0.23 7.14 -19.94
CA GLN A 224 -0.09 6.48 -21.21
C GLN A 224 -0.62 5.06 -20.98
N GLU A 225 0.04 4.26 -20.14
CA GLU A 225 -0.38 2.89 -19.87
C GLU A 225 -1.67 2.79 -19.03
N ILE A 226 -1.85 3.66 -18.02
CA ILE A 226 -3.06 3.65 -17.17
C ILE A 226 -4.30 3.96 -17.99
N TYR A 227 -4.23 4.90 -18.93
CA TYR A 227 -5.36 5.29 -19.78
C TYR A 227 -5.42 4.55 -21.12
N ALA A 228 -4.49 3.64 -21.37
CA ALA A 228 -4.58 2.75 -22.53
C ALA A 228 -5.85 1.87 -22.44
N PRO A 229 -6.61 1.72 -23.54
CA PRO A 229 -7.83 0.94 -23.59
C PRO A 229 -7.60 -0.56 -23.32
#